data_fd7d22ed6f76aecd3fb9437d93726ce0
#
_entry.id   fd7d22ed6f76aecd3fb9437d93726ce0
#
_cell.length_a   1.000
_cell.length_b   1.000
_cell.length_c   1.000
_cell.angle_alpha   90.00
_cell.angle_beta   90.00
_cell.angle_gamma   90.00
#
_symmetry.space_group_name_H-M   'P 1'
#
loop_
_entity.id
_entity.type
_entity.pdbx_description
1 polymer ?
#
loop_
_entity_poly.entity_id
_entity_poly.type
_entity_poly.pdbx_seq_one_letter_code
_entity_poly.pdbx_strand_id
1 'polypeptide(L)'
;MKTSFTFLAVLLLISSLSFGQDFSKKIDSIIKDNYQKNPDVGISVGFISNNKEFFTAYGKLSKESKVDIDKNSIFEIASITKILTSNLIAQAVIDHKFKVDDYIDNYLPKRYVLNSNLKNKIKISDLASHQSGLPDLDFGKLMELNPQQPVSSVTEQSLASIINNCTELIDYGKYRYSTIGYTLLGEILETVYAKSYDEIIRGKIIGPLKMKNTLTKDFNVKNRTTGYNPDGGVQEFFKWNVTAPAGLVKSNASDMVKYLKAILTPGNPVSEAALITEKIYYKDEKREMGLGLGVSTDEQNTIYLKSGDSMGQSSIICYNRAKKWGIIILLTQRNSKMRQNLLNTIYDKVLK
;
A
#
# COMPACT_ATOMS: atom_id res chain seq x y z
N MET A 1 12.54 17.95 50.14
CA MET A 1 13.00 17.39 48.86
C MET A 1 11.84 16.75 48.03
N LYS A 2 10.67 17.36 47.91
CA LYS A 2 9.54 16.80 47.15
C LYS A 2 9.03 17.69 45.99
N THR A 3 9.67 18.86 45.78
CA THR A 3 9.21 19.86 44.78
C THR A 3 9.95 19.82 43.44
N SER A 4 11.09 19.13 43.33
CA SER A 4 11.88 19.09 42.08
C SER A 4 11.39 18.09 41.04
N PHE A 5 10.69 17.02 41.45
CA PHE A 5 10.22 15.95 40.50
C PHE A 5 9.02 16.37 39.68
N THR A 6 8.14 17.20 40.22
CA THR A 6 6.91 17.66 39.52
C THR A 6 7.22 18.67 38.41
N PHE A 7 8.24 19.49 38.60
CA PHE A 7 8.68 20.52 37.63
C PHE A 7 9.35 19.89 36.38
N LEU A 8 10.11 18.81 36.57
CA LEU A 8 10.77 18.10 35.46
C LEU A 8 9.77 17.34 34.58
N ALA A 9 8.72 16.74 35.17
CA ALA A 9 7.67 16.03 34.46
C ALA A 9 6.78 16.99 33.62
N VAL A 10 6.52 18.20 34.14
CA VAL A 10 5.76 19.24 33.43
C VAL A 10 6.58 19.82 32.27
N LEU A 11 7.88 20.04 32.43
CA LEU A 11 8.78 20.49 31.36
C LEU A 11 8.91 19.47 30.22
N LEU A 12 8.99 18.17 30.53
CA LEU A 12 9.02 17.09 29.54
C LEU A 12 7.68 16.96 28.78
N LEU A 13 6.56 17.19 29.44
CA LEU A 13 5.23 17.21 28.81
C LEU A 13 5.04 18.42 27.89
N ILE A 14 5.52 19.61 28.29
CA ILE A 14 5.44 20.83 27.48
C ILE A 14 6.34 20.72 26.25
N SER A 15 7.54 20.17 26.36
CA SER A 15 8.46 19.98 25.22
C SER A 15 7.91 18.97 24.21
N SER A 16 7.26 17.90 24.67
CA SER A 16 6.64 16.91 23.78
C SER A 16 5.37 17.41 23.08
N LEU A 17 4.65 18.38 23.68
CA LEU A 17 3.50 19.04 23.06
C LEU A 17 3.93 20.05 21.98
N SER A 18 4.99 20.82 22.22
CA SER A 18 5.49 21.79 21.24
C SER A 18 6.13 21.13 20.02
N PHE A 19 6.83 20.01 20.19
CA PHE A 19 7.45 19.26 19.09
C PHE A 19 6.41 18.69 18.12
N GLY A 20 5.32 18.10 18.64
CA GLY A 20 4.25 17.54 17.80
C GLY A 20 3.43 18.60 17.04
N GLN A 21 3.28 19.82 17.60
CA GLN A 21 2.61 20.93 16.94
C GLN A 21 3.44 21.55 15.81
N ASP A 22 4.76 21.51 15.89
CA ASP A 22 5.64 22.05 14.85
C ASP A 22 5.61 21.18 13.58
N PHE A 23 5.65 19.86 13.70
CA PHE A 23 5.56 18.95 12.55
C PHE A 23 4.23 19.09 11.79
N SER A 24 3.10 19.13 12.51
CA SER A 24 1.80 19.23 11.89
C SER A 24 1.60 20.53 11.10
N LYS A 25 2.04 21.67 11.64
CA LYS A 25 1.99 22.98 10.97
C LYS A 25 2.88 23.01 9.72
N LYS A 26 4.08 22.42 9.79
CA LYS A 26 4.99 22.35 8.65
C LYS A 26 4.43 21.48 7.53
N ILE A 27 3.89 20.30 7.86
CA ILE A 27 3.23 19.42 6.89
C ILE A 27 2.05 20.15 6.25
N ASP A 28 1.17 20.76 7.06
CA ASP A 28 0.01 21.51 6.55
C ASP A 28 0.42 22.62 5.59
N SER A 29 1.42 23.43 5.94
CA SER A 29 1.93 24.49 5.07
C SER A 29 2.44 23.94 3.73
N ILE A 30 3.21 22.84 3.73
CA ILE A 30 3.71 22.21 2.50
C ILE A 30 2.54 21.74 1.62
N ILE A 31 1.51 21.12 2.21
CA ILE A 31 0.36 20.61 1.47
C ILE A 31 -0.47 21.78 0.93
N LYS A 32 -0.71 22.82 1.73
CA LYS A 32 -1.43 24.03 1.34
C LYS A 32 -0.75 24.73 0.16
N ASP A 33 0.56 24.97 0.26
CA ASP A 33 1.36 25.61 -0.79
C ASP A 33 1.33 24.80 -2.10
N ASN A 34 1.33 23.47 -1.99
CA ASN A 34 1.25 22.60 -3.15
C ASN A 34 -0.15 22.63 -3.79
N TYR A 35 -1.20 22.60 -2.98
CA TYR A 35 -2.59 22.73 -3.44
C TYR A 35 -2.83 24.08 -4.13
N GLN A 36 -2.31 25.19 -3.58
CA GLN A 36 -2.45 26.51 -4.19
C GLN A 36 -1.83 26.58 -5.61
N LYS A 37 -0.77 25.81 -5.86
CA LYS A 37 -0.14 25.69 -7.19
C LYS A 37 -0.87 24.71 -8.12
N ASN A 38 -1.67 23.80 -7.57
CA ASN A 38 -2.37 22.74 -8.30
C ASN A 38 -3.81 22.59 -7.75
N PRO A 39 -4.67 23.61 -7.88
CA PRO A 39 -5.97 23.66 -7.21
C PRO A 39 -6.98 22.60 -7.72
N ASP A 40 -6.72 22.02 -8.89
CA ASP A 40 -7.53 20.95 -9.48
C ASP A 40 -7.23 19.56 -8.90
N VAL A 41 -6.16 19.42 -8.13
CA VAL A 41 -5.75 18.16 -7.54
C VAL A 41 -6.08 18.14 -6.05
N GLY A 42 -7.09 17.38 -5.67
CA GLY A 42 -7.42 17.18 -4.27
C GLY A 42 -6.35 16.32 -3.58
N ILE A 43 -6.00 16.71 -2.35
CA ILE A 43 -4.95 16.07 -1.55
C ILE A 43 -5.52 15.72 -0.19
N SER A 44 -5.31 14.47 0.28
CA SER A 44 -5.57 14.07 1.65
C SER A 44 -4.33 13.41 2.24
N VAL A 45 -3.91 13.88 3.42
CA VAL A 45 -2.71 13.40 4.11
C VAL A 45 -3.06 12.98 5.52
N GLY A 46 -2.57 11.80 5.91
CA GLY A 46 -2.57 11.32 7.28
C GLY A 46 -1.13 11.11 7.75
N PHE A 47 -0.82 11.58 8.92
CA PHE A 47 0.49 11.47 9.54
C PHE A 47 0.37 10.98 10.98
N ILE A 48 1.28 10.12 11.39
CA ILE A 48 1.41 9.66 12.77
C ILE A 48 2.86 9.77 13.22
N SER A 49 3.08 10.29 14.40
CA SER A 49 4.38 10.27 15.07
C SER A 49 4.19 10.08 16.57
N ASN A 50 4.92 9.11 17.15
CA ASN A 50 4.84 8.80 18.57
C ASN A 50 3.39 8.67 19.08
N ASN A 51 2.54 7.94 18.34
CA ASN A 51 1.11 7.72 18.59
C ASN A 51 0.20 8.97 18.46
N LYS A 52 0.71 10.13 18.09
CA LYS A 52 -0.08 11.33 17.79
C LYS A 52 -0.42 11.36 16.32
N GLU A 53 -1.70 11.47 16.02
CA GLU A 53 -2.24 11.47 14.66
C GLU A 53 -2.52 12.92 14.21
N PHE A 54 -2.20 13.21 12.96
CA PHE A 54 -2.48 14.48 12.31
C PHE A 54 -3.05 14.25 10.92
N PHE A 55 -4.01 15.09 10.52
CA PHE A 55 -4.64 15.01 9.21
C PHE A 55 -4.76 16.40 8.60
N THR A 56 -4.51 16.50 7.31
CA THR A 56 -4.78 17.70 6.52
C THR A 56 -5.29 17.30 5.15
N ALA A 57 -6.18 18.10 4.58
CA ALA A 57 -6.75 17.85 3.27
C ALA A 57 -7.14 19.16 2.59
N TYR A 58 -6.98 19.21 1.27
CA TYR A 58 -7.34 20.35 0.43
C TYR A 58 -7.97 19.87 -0.87
N GLY A 59 -8.95 20.62 -1.37
CA GLY A 59 -9.68 20.32 -2.59
C GLY A 59 -11.06 19.74 -2.34
N LYS A 60 -11.72 19.33 -3.41
CA LYS A 60 -13.10 18.83 -3.43
C LYS A 60 -13.14 17.34 -3.80
N LEU A 61 -14.25 16.64 -3.47
CA LEU A 61 -14.45 15.25 -3.84
C LEU A 61 -14.41 15.02 -5.37
N SER A 62 -14.87 15.99 -6.14
CA SER A 62 -14.72 16.10 -7.60
C SER A 62 -14.63 17.57 -8.00
N LYS A 63 -14.27 17.86 -9.25
CA LYS A 63 -14.23 19.24 -9.78
C LYS A 63 -15.59 19.94 -9.71
N GLU A 64 -16.68 19.18 -9.83
CA GLU A 64 -18.06 19.65 -9.79
C GLU A 64 -18.65 19.66 -8.38
N SER A 65 -18.00 18.97 -7.43
CA SER A 65 -18.48 18.85 -6.05
C SER A 65 -18.27 20.13 -5.26
N LYS A 66 -19.25 20.46 -4.39
CA LYS A 66 -19.09 21.49 -3.36
C LYS A 66 -18.53 20.93 -2.06
N VAL A 67 -18.45 19.61 -1.92
CA VAL A 67 -18.00 18.92 -0.70
C VAL A 67 -16.47 18.86 -0.68
N ASP A 68 -15.89 19.34 0.42
CA ASP A 68 -14.46 19.29 0.64
C ASP A 68 -13.97 17.86 0.90
N ILE A 69 -12.74 17.58 0.47
CA ILE A 69 -12.01 16.38 0.88
C ILE A 69 -11.66 16.50 2.36
N ASP A 70 -11.80 15.39 3.07
CA ASP A 70 -11.37 15.25 4.46
C ASP A 70 -10.58 13.95 4.68
N LYS A 71 -10.23 13.67 5.93
CA LYS A 71 -9.52 12.44 6.31
C LYS A 71 -10.29 11.14 6.05
N ASN A 72 -11.62 11.23 5.84
CA ASN A 72 -12.51 10.09 5.62
C ASN A 72 -12.89 9.92 4.15
N SER A 73 -12.48 10.84 3.28
CA SER A 73 -12.73 10.76 1.84
C SER A 73 -12.02 9.55 1.23
N ILE A 74 -12.77 8.76 0.44
CA ILE A 74 -12.32 7.46 -0.09
C ILE A 74 -11.57 7.63 -1.39
N PHE A 75 -10.40 7.02 -1.45
CA PHE A 75 -9.51 6.97 -2.61
C PHE A 75 -9.21 5.52 -3.01
N GLU A 76 -8.79 5.31 -4.24
CA GLU A 76 -8.06 4.12 -4.64
C GLU A 76 -6.64 4.19 -4.07
N ILE A 77 -6.29 3.26 -3.18
CA ILE A 77 -4.91 3.18 -2.69
C ILE A 77 -4.00 2.41 -3.66
N ALA A 78 -4.60 1.85 -4.71
CA ALA A 78 -3.92 1.12 -5.78
C ALA A 78 -2.87 0.14 -5.22
N SER A 79 -1.64 0.16 -5.73
CA SER A 79 -0.58 -0.79 -5.34
C SER A 79 -0.14 -0.72 -3.87
N ILE A 80 -0.63 0.23 -3.06
CA ILE A 80 -0.47 0.14 -1.60
C ILE A 80 -1.19 -1.11 -1.07
N THR A 81 -2.21 -1.62 -1.75
CA THR A 81 -2.84 -2.92 -1.46
C THR A 81 -1.80 -4.04 -1.29
N LYS A 82 -0.71 -4.02 -2.05
CA LYS A 82 0.36 -5.03 -1.97
C LYS A 82 1.01 -5.12 -0.58
N ILE A 83 1.10 -4.00 0.15
CA ILE A 83 1.60 -4.05 1.54
C ILE A 83 0.61 -4.81 2.44
N LEU A 84 -0.69 -4.60 2.24
CA LEU A 84 -1.73 -5.31 3.00
C LEU A 84 -1.66 -6.82 2.68
N THR A 85 -1.56 -7.17 1.40
CA THR A 85 -1.42 -8.57 0.95
C THR A 85 -0.15 -9.21 1.52
N SER A 86 1.00 -8.51 1.48
CA SER A 86 2.25 -9.00 2.05
C SER A 86 2.16 -9.20 3.56
N ASN A 87 1.45 -8.30 4.26
CA ASN A 87 1.20 -8.47 5.69
C ASN A 87 0.35 -9.73 5.96
N LEU A 88 -0.66 -10.02 5.10
CA LEU A 88 -1.43 -11.27 5.19
C LEU A 88 -0.56 -12.51 4.90
N ILE A 89 0.35 -12.45 3.94
CA ILE A 89 1.35 -13.52 3.67
C ILE A 89 2.21 -13.75 4.92
N ALA A 90 2.72 -12.69 5.52
CA ALA A 90 3.52 -12.79 6.74
C ALA A 90 2.71 -13.32 7.94
N GLN A 91 1.43 -12.94 8.07
CA GLN A 91 0.54 -13.53 9.07
C GLN A 91 0.31 -15.02 8.82
N ALA A 92 0.19 -15.45 7.55
CA ALA A 92 0.08 -16.87 7.20
C ALA A 92 1.34 -17.66 7.57
N VAL A 93 2.53 -17.04 7.48
CA VAL A 93 3.78 -17.63 7.99
C VAL A 93 3.74 -17.77 9.51
N ILE A 94 3.28 -16.75 10.24
CA ILE A 94 3.11 -16.79 11.70
C ILE A 94 2.07 -17.85 12.10
N ASP A 95 0.99 -17.98 11.32
CA ASP A 95 -0.05 -19.01 11.50
C ASP A 95 0.40 -20.43 11.05
N HIS A 96 1.68 -20.61 10.71
CA HIS A 96 2.28 -21.89 10.26
C HIS A 96 1.58 -22.51 9.03
N LYS A 97 1.01 -21.69 8.13
CA LYS A 97 0.40 -22.16 6.89
C LYS A 97 1.43 -22.55 5.83
N PHE A 98 2.54 -21.82 5.78
CA PHE A 98 3.71 -22.04 4.92
C PHE A 98 4.90 -21.24 5.44
N LYS A 99 6.07 -21.42 4.82
CA LYS A 99 7.26 -20.57 4.98
C LYS A 99 7.41 -19.65 3.78
N VAL A 100 8.02 -18.46 3.95
CA VAL A 100 8.25 -17.52 2.84
C VAL A 100 9.11 -18.12 1.71
N ASP A 101 9.96 -19.11 2.04
CA ASP A 101 10.84 -19.82 1.12
C ASP A 101 10.22 -21.08 0.53
N ASP A 102 8.98 -21.43 0.88
CA ASP A 102 8.27 -22.55 0.27
C ASP A 102 7.95 -22.24 -1.20
N TYR A 103 7.94 -23.30 -2.03
CA TYR A 103 7.61 -23.22 -3.44
C TYR A 103 6.11 -23.03 -3.65
N ILE A 104 5.74 -22.16 -4.60
CA ILE A 104 4.34 -21.79 -4.85
C ILE A 104 3.47 -22.97 -5.33
N ASP A 105 4.07 -23.93 -6.05
CA ASP A 105 3.35 -25.08 -6.60
C ASP A 105 2.67 -25.94 -5.53
N ASN A 106 3.13 -25.89 -4.28
CA ASN A 106 2.49 -26.60 -3.16
C ASN A 106 1.17 -25.96 -2.72
N TYR A 107 0.91 -24.72 -3.11
CA TYR A 107 -0.19 -23.91 -2.57
C TYR A 107 -1.08 -23.29 -3.64
N LEU A 108 -0.68 -23.34 -4.92
CA LEU A 108 -1.49 -22.83 -6.02
C LEU A 108 -2.78 -23.67 -6.18
N PRO A 109 -3.92 -23.06 -6.54
CA PRO A 109 -5.11 -23.78 -6.94
C PRO A 109 -4.84 -24.78 -8.07
N LYS A 110 -5.59 -25.88 -8.11
CA LYS A 110 -5.40 -26.98 -9.09
C LYS A 110 -5.48 -26.57 -10.56
N ARG A 111 -6.08 -25.42 -10.87
CA ARG A 111 -6.15 -24.86 -12.25
C ARG A 111 -4.78 -24.42 -12.79
N TYR A 112 -3.79 -24.23 -11.91
CA TYR A 112 -2.42 -23.91 -12.30
C TYR A 112 -1.60 -25.17 -12.45
N VAL A 113 -1.17 -25.45 -13.66
CA VAL A 113 -0.31 -26.58 -14.01
C VAL A 113 1.03 -26.04 -14.49
N LEU A 114 1.96 -25.84 -13.57
CA LEU A 114 3.27 -25.32 -13.91
C LEU A 114 4.02 -26.30 -14.83
N ASN A 115 4.70 -25.74 -15.84
CA ASN A 115 5.63 -26.49 -16.65
C ASN A 115 6.68 -27.19 -15.77
N SER A 116 7.13 -28.39 -16.15
CA SER A 116 8.12 -29.17 -15.40
C SER A 116 9.39 -28.39 -15.05
N ASN A 117 9.82 -27.46 -15.95
CA ASN A 117 10.98 -26.61 -15.75
C ASN A 117 10.78 -25.53 -14.67
N LEU A 118 9.55 -25.27 -14.25
CA LEU A 118 9.20 -24.25 -13.25
C LEU A 118 8.84 -24.85 -11.88
N LYS A 119 8.66 -26.18 -11.83
CA LYS A 119 8.34 -26.86 -10.57
C LYS A 119 9.48 -26.74 -9.56
N ASN A 120 9.14 -26.48 -8.31
CA ASN A 120 10.08 -26.30 -7.21
C ASN A 120 11.14 -25.23 -7.50
N LYS A 121 10.75 -24.13 -8.16
CA LYS A 121 11.67 -23.07 -8.52
C LYS A 121 11.28 -21.72 -7.94
N ILE A 122 10.00 -21.36 -8.01
CA ILE A 122 9.52 -20.06 -7.60
C ILE A 122 9.05 -20.13 -6.15
N LYS A 123 9.60 -19.27 -5.30
CA LYS A 123 9.22 -19.14 -3.89
C LYS A 123 8.10 -18.12 -3.68
N ILE A 124 7.39 -18.21 -2.57
CA ILE A 124 6.41 -17.20 -2.13
C ILE A 124 7.09 -15.83 -2.00
N SER A 125 8.30 -15.79 -1.45
CA SER A 125 9.11 -14.56 -1.36
C SER A 125 9.42 -13.96 -2.73
N ASP A 126 9.64 -14.77 -3.77
CA ASP A 126 9.96 -14.29 -5.13
C ASP A 126 8.78 -13.54 -5.77
N LEU A 127 7.56 -14.01 -5.53
CA LEU A 127 6.34 -13.30 -5.94
C LEU A 127 6.23 -11.96 -5.21
N ALA A 128 6.40 -11.97 -3.88
CA ALA A 128 6.17 -10.80 -3.04
C ALA A 128 7.24 -9.72 -3.17
N SER A 129 8.48 -10.07 -3.56
CA SER A 129 9.59 -9.15 -3.81
C SER A 129 9.81 -8.81 -5.28
N HIS A 130 8.92 -9.30 -6.17
CA HIS A 130 8.94 -9.01 -7.61
C HIS A 130 10.16 -9.57 -8.36
N GLN A 131 10.63 -10.77 -8.02
CA GLN A 131 11.78 -11.42 -8.67
C GLN A 131 11.46 -12.80 -9.26
N SER A 132 10.17 -13.15 -9.38
CA SER A 132 9.74 -14.48 -9.84
C SER A 132 10.03 -14.77 -11.32
N GLY A 133 10.20 -13.76 -12.14
CA GLY A 133 10.39 -13.94 -13.59
C GLY A 133 9.15 -14.45 -14.35
N LEU A 134 8.00 -14.62 -13.67
CA LEU A 134 6.74 -14.98 -14.33
C LEU A 134 6.29 -13.88 -15.30
N PRO A 135 5.58 -14.22 -16.38
CA PRO A 135 4.93 -13.23 -17.24
C PRO A 135 3.94 -12.39 -16.44
N ASP A 136 3.71 -11.15 -16.86
CA ASP A 136 2.73 -10.26 -16.24
C ASP A 136 1.60 -9.92 -17.20
N LEU A 137 0.59 -9.18 -16.70
CA LEU A 137 -0.53 -8.70 -17.51
C LEU A 137 -0.02 -7.74 -18.59
N ASP A 138 -0.51 -7.92 -19.81
CA ASP A 138 -0.31 -6.98 -20.91
C ASP A 138 -1.29 -5.80 -20.74
N PHE A 139 -0.89 -4.80 -19.95
CA PHE A 139 -1.71 -3.62 -19.70
C PHE A 139 -2.01 -2.82 -20.98
N GLY A 140 -1.17 -2.87 -22.01
CA GLY A 140 -1.44 -2.26 -23.31
C GLY A 140 -2.70 -2.84 -23.92
N LYS A 141 -2.73 -4.17 -24.08
CA LYS A 141 -3.95 -4.87 -24.59
C LYS A 141 -5.15 -4.69 -23.69
N LEU A 142 -4.99 -4.72 -22.37
CA LEU A 142 -6.11 -4.51 -21.45
C LEU A 142 -6.70 -3.10 -21.57
N MET A 143 -5.86 -2.07 -21.78
CA MET A 143 -6.28 -0.70 -22.04
C MET A 143 -7.01 -0.54 -23.38
N GLU A 144 -6.56 -1.25 -24.44
CA GLU A 144 -7.26 -1.27 -25.73
C GLU A 144 -8.64 -1.90 -25.61
N LEU A 145 -8.78 -2.98 -24.83
CA LEU A 145 -10.04 -3.69 -24.63
C LEU A 145 -11.04 -2.90 -23.78
N ASN A 146 -10.56 -2.26 -22.72
CA ASN A 146 -11.39 -1.47 -21.81
C ASN A 146 -10.58 -0.35 -21.15
N PRO A 147 -10.52 0.86 -21.74
CA PRO A 147 -9.71 1.97 -21.22
C PRO A 147 -10.10 2.42 -19.81
N GLN A 148 -11.38 2.31 -19.42
CA GLN A 148 -11.86 2.72 -18.10
C GLN A 148 -11.67 1.64 -17.04
N GLN A 149 -11.71 0.37 -17.44
CA GLN A 149 -11.64 -0.78 -16.52
C GLN A 149 -10.69 -1.87 -17.06
N PRO A 150 -9.40 -1.56 -17.32
CA PRO A 150 -8.51 -2.48 -18.03
C PRO A 150 -8.37 -3.84 -17.34
N VAL A 151 -8.36 -3.87 -16.00
CA VAL A 151 -8.24 -5.13 -15.26
C VAL A 151 -9.56 -5.89 -15.12
N SER A 152 -10.72 -5.33 -15.53
CA SER A 152 -12.02 -5.98 -15.36
C SER A 152 -12.18 -7.26 -16.20
N SER A 153 -11.44 -7.37 -17.31
CA SER A 153 -11.42 -8.55 -18.17
C SER A 153 -10.51 -9.68 -17.68
N VAL A 154 -9.71 -9.42 -16.62
CA VAL A 154 -8.84 -10.44 -16.05
C VAL A 154 -9.67 -11.42 -15.22
N THR A 155 -9.63 -12.69 -15.61
CA THR A 155 -10.36 -13.79 -14.97
C THR A 155 -9.37 -14.85 -14.46
N GLU A 156 -9.85 -15.76 -13.60
CA GLU A 156 -9.07 -16.91 -13.16
C GLU A 156 -8.58 -17.78 -14.34
N GLN A 157 -9.42 -17.91 -15.38
CA GLN A 157 -9.08 -18.68 -16.59
C GLN A 157 -7.98 -17.99 -17.39
N SER A 158 -8.05 -16.66 -17.56
CA SER A 158 -7.00 -15.91 -18.26
C SER A 158 -5.68 -15.97 -17.52
N LEU A 159 -5.69 -15.87 -16.19
CA LEU A 159 -4.50 -16.02 -15.36
C LEU A 159 -3.91 -17.43 -15.45
N ALA A 160 -4.77 -18.47 -15.33
CA ALA A 160 -4.32 -19.84 -15.46
C ALA A 160 -3.72 -20.09 -16.86
N SER A 161 -4.30 -19.54 -17.92
CA SER A 161 -3.74 -19.63 -19.27
C SER A 161 -2.36 -19.00 -19.37
N ILE A 162 -2.15 -17.81 -18.81
CA ILE A 162 -0.85 -17.13 -18.82
C ILE A 162 0.20 -17.97 -18.09
N ILE A 163 -0.11 -18.50 -16.92
CA ILE A 163 0.82 -19.26 -16.08
C ILE A 163 1.09 -20.65 -16.66
N ASN A 164 0.06 -21.36 -17.12
CA ASN A 164 0.19 -22.73 -17.67
C ASN A 164 0.96 -22.75 -19.00
N ASN A 165 0.91 -21.66 -19.78
CA ASN A 165 1.68 -21.53 -21.02
C ASN A 165 3.09 -20.98 -20.78
N CYS A 166 3.47 -20.65 -19.54
CA CYS A 166 4.83 -20.21 -19.23
C CYS A 166 5.77 -21.42 -19.22
N THR A 167 6.73 -21.46 -20.13
CA THR A 167 7.73 -22.52 -20.25
C THR A 167 9.08 -22.17 -19.64
N GLU A 168 9.36 -20.85 -19.48
CA GLU A 168 10.59 -20.34 -18.90
C GLU A 168 10.35 -19.04 -18.13
N LEU A 169 11.20 -18.75 -17.16
CA LEU A 169 11.15 -17.51 -16.37
C LEU A 169 12.05 -16.46 -17.03
N ILE A 170 11.52 -15.25 -17.16
CA ILE A 170 12.28 -14.13 -17.71
C ILE A 170 12.96 -13.39 -16.57
N ASP A 171 14.29 -13.32 -16.59
CA ASP A 171 15.08 -12.63 -15.57
C ASP A 171 14.77 -13.10 -14.13
N TYR A 172 14.58 -14.39 -13.90
CA TYR A 172 14.39 -14.94 -12.54
C TYR A 172 15.50 -14.46 -11.59
N GLY A 173 15.12 -14.01 -10.41
CA GLY A 173 16.04 -13.43 -9.44
C GLY A 173 16.38 -11.96 -9.70
N LYS A 174 15.88 -11.33 -10.78
CA LYS A 174 15.97 -9.90 -11.01
C LYS A 174 14.63 -9.21 -10.75
N TYR A 175 14.69 -7.95 -10.36
CA TYR A 175 13.47 -7.18 -10.08
C TYR A 175 12.67 -6.92 -11.38
N ARG A 176 11.46 -7.45 -11.40
CA ARG A 176 10.43 -7.15 -12.39
C ARG A 176 9.10 -7.00 -11.70
N TYR A 177 8.62 -5.75 -11.63
CA TYR A 177 7.32 -5.48 -11.01
C TYR A 177 6.23 -6.36 -11.62
N SER A 178 5.46 -7.05 -10.77
CA SER A 178 4.44 -8.00 -11.22
C SER A 178 3.11 -7.79 -10.50
N THR A 179 2.05 -7.67 -11.27
CA THR A 179 0.66 -7.70 -10.81
C THR A 179 0.19 -9.14 -10.64
N ILE A 180 0.54 -10.01 -11.58
CA ILE A 180 0.23 -11.46 -11.50
C ILE A 180 0.83 -12.07 -10.24
N GLY A 181 2.07 -11.73 -9.88
CA GLY A 181 2.69 -12.25 -8.66
C GLY A 181 1.84 -12.00 -7.43
N TYR A 182 1.26 -10.82 -7.29
CA TYR A 182 0.38 -10.48 -6.16
C TYR A 182 -1.02 -11.10 -6.28
N THR A 183 -1.52 -11.28 -7.49
CA THR A 183 -2.76 -12.03 -7.71
C THR A 183 -2.60 -13.48 -7.23
N LEU A 184 -1.51 -14.14 -7.63
CA LEU A 184 -1.19 -15.50 -7.17
C LEU A 184 -1.01 -15.60 -5.65
N LEU A 185 -0.38 -14.58 -5.01
CA LEU A 185 -0.28 -14.53 -3.55
C LEU A 185 -1.66 -14.47 -2.87
N GLY A 186 -2.61 -13.74 -3.46
CA GLY A 186 -4.00 -13.72 -2.99
C GLY A 186 -4.65 -15.10 -3.09
N GLU A 187 -4.49 -15.79 -4.22
CA GLU A 187 -5.03 -17.12 -4.42
C GLU A 187 -4.37 -18.19 -3.53
N ILE A 188 -3.08 -18.06 -3.26
CA ILE A 188 -2.38 -18.90 -2.26
C ILE A 188 -3.00 -18.67 -0.87
N LEU A 189 -3.27 -17.42 -0.47
CA LEU A 189 -3.96 -17.13 0.78
C LEU A 189 -5.35 -17.77 0.82
N GLU A 190 -6.12 -17.67 -0.26
CA GLU A 190 -7.45 -18.30 -0.36
C GLU A 190 -7.37 -19.81 -0.21
N THR A 191 -6.37 -20.46 -0.81
CA THR A 191 -6.12 -21.90 -0.71
C THR A 191 -5.84 -22.30 0.74
N VAL A 192 -4.91 -21.64 1.43
CA VAL A 192 -4.45 -22.08 2.76
C VAL A 192 -5.40 -21.72 3.89
N TYR A 193 -6.24 -20.69 3.70
CA TYR A 193 -7.27 -20.30 4.67
C TYR A 193 -8.66 -20.85 4.34
N ALA A 194 -8.88 -21.40 3.15
CA ALA A 194 -10.18 -21.83 2.62
C ALA A 194 -11.25 -20.73 2.75
N LYS A 195 -10.87 -19.47 2.42
CA LYS A 195 -11.68 -18.27 2.49
C LYS A 195 -11.36 -17.37 1.30
N SER A 196 -12.29 -16.52 0.89
CA SER A 196 -12.01 -15.49 -0.13
C SER A 196 -11.00 -14.46 0.39
N TYR A 197 -10.27 -13.83 -0.53
CA TYR A 197 -9.33 -12.76 -0.18
C TYR A 197 -10.04 -11.60 0.56
N ASP A 198 -11.29 -11.29 0.19
CA ASP A 198 -12.13 -10.31 0.91
C ASP A 198 -12.33 -10.70 2.38
N GLU A 199 -12.69 -11.95 2.66
CA GLU A 199 -12.89 -12.43 4.04
C GLU A 199 -11.57 -12.41 4.83
N ILE A 200 -10.47 -12.78 4.20
CA ILE A 200 -9.15 -12.82 4.85
C ILE A 200 -8.71 -11.41 5.23
N ILE A 201 -8.72 -10.45 4.29
CA ILE A 201 -8.29 -9.07 4.58
C ILE A 201 -9.19 -8.38 5.59
N ARG A 202 -10.53 -8.62 5.51
CA ARG A 202 -11.48 -8.11 6.50
C ARG A 202 -11.24 -8.72 7.88
N GLY A 203 -11.04 -10.01 7.96
CA GLY A 203 -10.86 -10.71 9.22
C GLY A 203 -9.53 -10.44 9.91
N LYS A 204 -8.45 -10.23 9.15
CA LYS A 204 -7.09 -10.13 9.69
C LYS A 204 -6.55 -8.70 9.78
N ILE A 205 -7.07 -7.77 9.00
CA ILE A 205 -6.58 -6.38 8.96
C ILE A 205 -7.73 -5.38 9.20
N ILE A 206 -8.71 -5.31 8.31
CA ILE A 206 -9.73 -4.25 8.29
C ILE A 206 -10.56 -4.24 9.58
N GLY A 207 -11.11 -5.40 9.96
CA GLY A 207 -11.94 -5.55 11.16
C GLY A 207 -11.18 -5.30 12.45
N PRO A 208 -10.07 -6.01 12.73
CA PRO A 208 -9.27 -5.82 13.94
C PRO A 208 -8.79 -4.37 14.13
N LEU A 209 -8.41 -3.69 13.05
CA LEU A 209 -7.97 -2.29 13.09
C LEU A 209 -9.11 -1.27 13.03
N LYS A 210 -10.38 -1.73 12.94
CA LYS A 210 -11.56 -0.87 12.83
C LYS A 210 -11.45 0.13 11.67
N MET A 211 -10.96 -0.31 10.53
CA MET A 211 -10.80 0.47 9.30
C MET A 211 -12.14 0.55 8.55
N LYS A 212 -13.11 1.26 9.13
CA LYS A 212 -14.53 1.25 8.70
C LYS A 212 -14.78 1.78 7.29
N ASN A 213 -13.86 2.60 6.78
CA ASN A 213 -13.92 3.20 5.46
C ASN A 213 -12.94 2.55 4.47
N THR A 214 -12.36 1.41 4.82
CA THR A 214 -11.56 0.61 3.88
C THR A 214 -12.46 -0.40 3.21
N LEU A 215 -12.59 -0.28 1.89
CA LEU A 215 -13.59 -0.97 1.10
C LEU A 215 -12.93 -2.01 0.19
N THR A 216 -13.57 -3.17 0.11
CA THR A 216 -13.23 -4.28 -0.78
C THR A 216 -14.33 -4.56 -1.81
N LYS A 217 -15.51 -3.98 -1.63
CA LYS A 217 -16.69 -4.00 -2.52
C LYS A 217 -17.61 -2.85 -2.17
N ASP A 218 -18.67 -2.64 -2.95
CA ASP A 218 -19.67 -1.58 -2.73
C ASP A 218 -19.04 -0.17 -2.68
N PHE A 219 -18.31 0.18 -3.75
CA PHE A 219 -17.58 1.45 -3.84
C PHE A 219 -18.45 2.68 -4.11
N ASN A 220 -19.77 2.52 -4.19
CA ASN A 220 -20.70 3.64 -4.39
C ASN A 220 -21.08 4.27 -3.04
N VAL A 221 -20.16 5.05 -2.50
CA VAL A 221 -20.31 5.73 -1.19
C VAL A 221 -20.24 7.24 -1.35
N LYS A 222 -20.94 7.98 -0.47
CA LYS A 222 -21.11 9.45 -0.57
C LYS A 222 -19.81 10.24 -0.49
N ASN A 223 -18.80 9.74 0.26
CA ASN A 223 -17.51 10.38 0.45
C ASN A 223 -16.42 9.87 -0.51
N ARG A 224 -16.82 9.25 -1.63
CA ARG A 224 -15.91 8.81 -2.68
C ARG A 224 -15.38 10.01 -3.46
N THR A 225 -14.06 10.07 -3.65
CA THR A 225 -13.42 11.03 -4.54
C THR A 225 -13.56 10.60 -6.01
N THR A 226 -13.56 11.54 -6.92
CA THR A 226 -13.40 11.28 -8.35
C THR A 226 -11.91 11.27 -8.71
N GLY A 227 -11.49 10.25 -9.46
CA GLY A 227 -10.14 10.16 -10.01
C GLY A 227 -10.02 10.87 -11.35
N TYR A 228 -8.84 11.44 -11.64
CA TYR A 228 -8.55 12.10 -12.91
C TYR A 228 -7.23 11.58 -13.49
N ASN A 229 -7.22 11.27 -14.78
CA ASN A 229 -5.98 10.97 -15.50
C ASN A 229 -5.08 12.23 -15.58
N PRO A 230 -3.82 12.11 -16.07
CA PRO A 230 -2.91 13.25 -16.18
C PRO A 230 -3.47 14.42 -17.00
N ASP A 231 -4.32 14.15 -17.99
CA ASP A 231 -4.94 15.12 -18.88
C ASP A 231 -6.22 15.73 -18.31
N GLY A 232 -6.62 15.32 -17.09
CA GLY A 232 -7.80 15.83 -16.38
C GLY A 232 -9.10 15.11 -16.72
N GLY A 233 -9.05 14.03 -17.51
CA GLY A 233 -10.20 13.18 -17.81
C GLY A 233 -10.62 12.34 -16.61
N VAL A 234 -11.94 12.22 -16.37
CA VAL A 234 -12.51 11.43 -15.28
C VAL A 234 -12.19 9.95 -15.44
N GLN A 235 -11.83 9.32 -14.35
CA GLN A 235 -11.57 7.88 -14.26
C GLN A 235 -12.43 7.24 -13.19
N GLU A 236 -13.08 6.14 -13.53
CA GLU A 236 -13.85 5.35 -12.58
C GLU A 236 -12.94 4.56 -11.63
N PHE A 237 -13.42 4.29 -10.42
CA PHE A 237 -12.79 3.32 -9.52
C PHE A 237 -12.79 1.94 -10.16
N PHE A 238 -11.66 1.24 -10.09
CA PHE A 238 -11.57 -0.13 -10.54
C PHE A 238 -12.52 -1.04 -9.75
N LYS A 239 -13.25 -1.89 -10.48
CA LYS A 239 -14.13 -2.91 -9.90
C LYS A 239 -13.31 -4.02 -9.27
N TRP A 240 -13.85 -4.60 -8.20
CA TRP A 240 -13.22 -5.73 -7.53
C TRP A 240 -13.26 -6.99 -8.41
N ASN A 241 -12.14 -7.66 -8.55
CA ASN A 241 -12.00 -8.92 -9.27
C ASN A 241 -10.80 -9.73 -8.73
N VAL A 242 -10.38 -10.78 -9.45
CA VAL A 242 -9.28 -11.66 -9.08
C VAL A 242 -7.94 -10.93 -8.87
N THR A 243 -7.72 -9.76 -9.49
CA THR A 243 -6.50 -8.95 -9.29
C THR A 243 -6.54 -8.09 -8.01
N ALA A 244 -7.58 -8.24 -7.21
CA ALA A 244 -7.76 -7.45 -5.98
C ALA A 244 -6.55 -7.45 -5.04
N PRO A 245 -5.85 -8.58 -4.81
CA PRO A 245 -4.66 -8.60 -3.95
C PRO A 245 -3.51 -7.72 -4.44
N ALA A 246 -3.51 -7.37 -5.73
CA ALA A 246 -2.48 -6.54 -6.35
C ALA A 246 -2.77 -5.03 -6.29
N GLY A 247 -4.05 -4.59 -6.09
CA GLY A 247 -4.29 -3.16 -6.19
C GLY A 247 -5.72 -2.63 -6.07
N LEU A 248 -6.70 -3.41 -5.66
CA LEU A 248 -8.10 -2.97 -5.76
C LEU A 248 -8.75 -2.53 -4.43
N VAL A 249 -8.03 -2.47 -3.33
CA VAL A 249 -8.53 -1.91 -2.06
C VAL A 249 -8.72 -0.39 -2.19
N LYS A 250 -9.84 0.12 -1.65
CA LYS A 250 -10.10 1.54 -1.51
C LYS A 250 -10.02 1.90 -0.02
N SER A 251 -9.44 3.06 0.29
CA SER A 251 -9.30 3.48 1.69
C SER A 251 -9.21 5.01 1.79
N ASN A 252 -8.98 5.50 2.98
CA ASN A 252 -8.81 6.91 3.28
C ASN A 252 -7.62 7.16 4.21
N ALA A 253 -7.28 8.43 4.42
CA ALA A 253 -6.16 8.81 5.26
C ALA A 253 -6.33 8.32 6.71
N SER A 254 -7.54 8.40 7.27
CA SER A 254 -7.83 7.99 8.66
C SER A 254 -7.60 6.49 8.88
N ASP A 255 -8.09 5.64 7.99
CA ASP A 255 -7.92 4.19 8.12
C ASP A 255 -6.49 3.75 7.84
N MET A 256 -5.81 4.38 6.85
CA MET A 256 -4.40 4.10 6.60
C MET A 256 -3.48 4.54 7.73
N VAL A 257 -3.83 5.58 8.49
CA VAL A 257 -3.11 5.94 9.73
C VAL A 257 -3.33 4.88 10.82
N LYS A 258 -4.51 4.26 10.93
CA LYS A 258 -4.72 3.12 11.86
C LYS A 258 -3.81 1.94 11.48
N TYR A 259 -3.68 1.67 10.19
CA TYR A 259 -2.76 0.63 9.71
C TYR A 259 -1.29 0.97 10.02
N LEU A 260 -0.85 2.21 9.77
CA LEU A 260 0.48 2.69 10.15
C LEU A 260 0.71 2.58 11.66
N LYS A 261 -0.26 2.97 12.47
CA LYS A 261 -0.21 2.84 13.92
C LYS A 261 -0.03 1.39 14.37
N ALA A 262 -0.75 0.47 13.75
CA ALA A 262 -0.61 -0.95 14.04
C ALA A 262 0.78 -1.48 13.68
N ILE A 263 1.35 -1.08 12.52
CA ILE A 263 2.74 -1.41 12.15
C ILE A 263 3.73 -0.90 13.21
N LEU A 264 3.58 0.35 13.63
CA LEU A 264 4.52 1.03 14.51
C LEU A 264 4.38 0.66 15.99
N THR A 265 3.29 -0.01 16.38
CA THR A 265 3.02 -0.43 17.76
C THR A 265 3.28 -1.93 17.91
N PRO A 266 4.30 -2.35 18.68
CA PRO A 266 4.58 -3.77 18.91
C PRO A 266 3.42 -4.52 19.59
N GLY A 267 3.41 -5.86 19.49
CA GLY A 267 2.50 -6.73 20.24
C GLY A 267 1.12 -6.90 19.60
N ASN A 268 1.01 -6.73 18.27
CA ASN A 268 -0.18 -7.05 17.52
C ASN A 268 0.17 -7.78 16.22
N PRO A 269 -0.75 -8.60 15.64
CA PRO A 269 -0.44 -9.43 14.48
C PRO A 269 0.07 -8.66 13.25
N VAL A 270 -0.40 -7.42 13.04
CA VAL A 270 0.03 -6.57 11.92
C VAL A 270 1.48 -6.13 12.10
N SER A 271 1.88 -5.75 13.32
CA SER A 271 3.26 -5.34 13.62
C SER A 271 4.24 -6.52 13.54
N GLU A 272 3.85 -7.68 14.04
CA GLU A 272 4.68 -8.90 13.98
C GLU A 272 4.89 -9.36 12.53
N ALA A 273 3.82 -9.35 11.73
CA ALA A 273 3.89 -9.61 10.30
C ALA A 273 4.76 -8.59 9.56
N ALA A 274 4.68 -7.31 9.94
CA ALA A 274 5.49 -6.26 9.32
C ALA A 274 7.00 -6.49 9.51
N LEU A 275 7.44 -7.04 10.64
CA LEU A 275 8.85 -7.42 10.86
C LEU A 275 9.34 -8.47 9.86
N ILE A 276 8.46 -9.32 9.35
CA ILE A 276 8.79 -10.28 8.29
C ILE A 276 8.84 -9.55 6.94
N THR A 277 7.85 -8.69 6.63
CA THR A 277 7.79 -7.99 5.34
C THR A 277 8.89 -6.96 5.15
N GLU A 278 9.44 -6.43 6.22
CA GLU A 278 10.51 -5.40 6.24
C GLU A 278 11.91 -5.96 6.00
N LYS A 279 12.12 -7.28 6.10
CA LYS A 279 13.39 -7.92 5.74
C LYS A 279 13.68 -7.71 4.26
N ILE A 280 14.96 -7.57 3.90
CA ILE A 280 15.39 -7.45 2.51
C ILE A 280 15.36 -8.84 1.87
N TYR A 281 14.51 -9.03 0.87
CA TYR A 281 14.39 -10.26 0.07
C TYR A 281 15.00 -10.11 -1.33
N TYR A 282 15.12 -8.87 -1.79
CA TYR A 282 15.79 -8.54 -3.03
C TYR A 282 16.65 -7.30 -2.86
N LYS A 283 17.84 -7.32 -3.47
CA LYS A 283 18.77 -6.18 -3.50
C LYS A 283 19.54 -6.14 -4.81
N ASP A 284 19.58 -4.98 -5.44
CA ASP A 284 20.48 -4.64 -6.54
C ASP A 284 21.14 -3.28 -6.29
N GLU A 285 21.90 -2.74 -7.26
CA GLU A 285 22.56 -1.43 -7.14
C GLU A 285 21.58 -0.25 -7.00
N LYS A 286 20.31 -0.43 -7.40
CA LYS A 286 19.30 0.64 -7.49
C LYS A 286 18.25 0.56 -6.41
N ARG A 287 18.05 -0.60 -5.77
CA ARG A 287 16.92 -0.81 -4.86
C ARG A 287 17.10 -1.96 -3.89
N GLU A 288 16.47 -1.82 -2.76
CA GLU A 288 16.23 -2.88 -1.79
C GLU A 288 14.73 -3.08 -1.63
N MET A 289 14.28 -4.35 -1.62
CA MET A 289 12.86 -4.69 -1.51
C MET A 289 12.64 -5.67 -0.37
N GLY A 290 11.66 -5.34 0.46
CA GLY A 290 10.98 -6.29 1.32
C GLY A 290 9.86 -7.00 0.58
N LEU A 291 8.93 -7.60 1.31
CA LEU A 291 7.70 -8.14 0.71
C LEU A 291 6.72 -7.00 0.47
N GLY A 292 6.55 -6.60 -0.78
CA GLY A 292 5.59 -5.59 -1.22
C GLY A 292 5.96 -4.12 -1.00
N LEU A 293 7.09 -3.86 -0.42
CA LEU A 293 7.55 -2.50 -0.10
C LEU A 293 9.02 -2.31 -0.49
N GLY A 294 9.36 -1.07 -0.83
CA GLY A 294 10.76 -0.65 -0.96
C GLY A 294 11.36 -0.36 0.41
N VAL A 295 12.62 -0.68 0.54
CA VAL A 295 13.44 -0.34 1.70
C VAL A 295 14.47 0.69 1.25
N SER A 296 14.65 1.76 1.99
CA SER A 296 15.68 2.77 1.74
C SER A 296 16.42 3.04 3.03
N THR A 297 17.71 2.75 3.04
CA THR A 297 18.55 2.91 4.22
C THR A 297 19.61 3.96 3.92
N ASP A 298 19.73 4.95 4.78
CA ASP A 298 20.87 5.86 4.88
C ASP A 298 21.61 5.63 6.21
N GLU A 299 22.67 6.40 6.48
CA GLU A 299 23.50 6.23 7.68
C GLU A 299 22.73 6.30 9.01
N GLN A 300 21.57 6.94 9.03
CA GLN A 300 20.80 7.23 10.24
C GLN A 300 19.37 6.66 10.21
N ASN A 301 18.87 6.28 9.04
CA ASN A 301 17.46 5.99 8.86
C ASN A 301 17.22 4.77 7.96
N THR A 302 16.26 3.95 8.35
CA THR A 302 15.64 3.00 7.44
C THR A 302 14.18 3.39 7.27
N ILE A 303 13.76 3.68 6.05
CA ILE A 303 12.37 3.95 5.69
C ILE A 303 11.83 2.84 4.81
N TYR A 304 10.55 2.57 4.99
CA TYR A 304 9.78 1.61 4.25
C TYR A 304 8.70 2.35 3.48
N LEU A 305 8.56 2.07 2.18
CA LEU A 305 7.64 2.84 1.35
C LEU A 305 6.96 2.01 0.27
N LYS A 306 5.77 2.42 -0.12
CA LYS A 306 5.05 1.91 -1.27
C LYS A 306 4.23 3.00 -1.92
N SER A 307 4.39 3.14 -3.23
CA SER A 307 3.53 3.98 -4.05
C SER A 307 2.42 3.16 -4.71
N GLY A 308 1.32 3.83 -5.01
CA GLY A 308 0.22 3.28 -5.79
C GLY A 308 -0.26 4.29 -6.81
N ASP A 309 -0.51 3.82 -8.02
CA ASP A 309 -1.14 4.59 -9.09
C ASP A 309 -2.26 3.74 -9.70
N SER A 310 -3.49 4.28 -9.71
CA SER A 310 -4.59 3.78 -10.52
C SER A 310 -4.67 4.58 -11.83
N MET A 311 -5.71 4.43 -12.60
CA MET A 311 -5.91 5.24 -13.80
C MET A 311 -6.15 6.72 -13.48
N GLY A 312 -6.74 6.99 -12.30
CA GLY A 312 -7.16 8.33 -11.92
C GLY A 312 -6.57 8.89 -10.64
N GLN A 313 -5.80 8.11 -9.88
CA GLN A 313 -5.35 8.54 -8.56
C GLN A 313 -3.92 8.09 -8.27
N SER A 314 -3.23 8.86 -7.44
CA SER A 314 -1.90 8.52 -6.94
C SER A 314 -1.87 8.48 -5.43
N SER A 315 -1.13 7.54 -4.86
CA SER A 315 -1.00 7.35 -3.42
C SER A 315 0.43 6.98 -3.03
N ILE A 316 0.85 7.30 -1.82
CA ILE A 316 2.11 6.81 -1.26
C ILE A 316 2.00 6.69 0.24
N ILE A 317 2.48 5.57 0.77
CA ILE A 317 2.67 5.33 2.19
C ILE A 317 4.18 5.21 2.46
N CYS A 318 4.62 5.83 3.55
CA CYS A 318 6.02 5.78 3.99
C CYS A 318 6.07 5.78 5.52
N TYR A 319 7.00 5.03 6.11
CA TYR A 319 7.19 5.03 7.56
C TYR A 319 8.63 4.71 7.97
N ASN A 320 8.97 5.14 9.18
CA ASN A 320 10.21 4.79 9.87
C ASN A 320 9.85 4.18 11.23
N ARG A 321 10.17 2.91 11.40
CA ARG A 321 9.87 2.17 12.63
C ARG A 321 10.68 2.68 13.82
N ALA A 322 11.96 2.96 13.62
CA ALA A 322 12.86 3.39 14.69
C ALA A 322 12.48 4.78 15.23
N LYS A 323 12.15 5.71 14.32
CA LYS A 323 11.71 7.08 14.68
C LYS A 323 10.20 7.16 14.96
N LYS A 324 9.46 6.03 14.86
CA LYS A 324 8.02 5.91 15.15
C LYS A 324 7.13 6.92 14.44
N TRP A 325 7.37 7.15 13.15
CA TRP A 325 6.51 7.98 12.32
C TRP A 325 6.05 7.24 11.05
N GLY A 326 4.90 7.66 10.53
CA GLY A 326 4.36 7.18 9.27
C GLY A 326 3.48 8.23 8.62
N ILE A 327 3.43 8.20 7.29
CA ILE A 327 2.64 9.12 6.47
C ILE A 327 1.95 8.39 5.33
N ILE A 328 0.73 8.82 5.03
CA ILE A 328 -0.03 8.46 3.83
C ILE A 328 -0.38 9.75 3.08
N ILE A 329 -0.15 9.80 1.76
CA ILE A 329 -0.55 10.89 0.86
C ILE A 329 -1.43 10.28 -0.23
N LEU A 330 -2.60 10.90 -0.45
CA LEU A 330 -3.61 10.48 -1.41
C LEU A 330 -3.95 11.67 -2.33
N LEU A 331 -3.94 11.45 -3.64
CA LEU A 331 -4.23 12.47 -4.66
C LEU A 331 -5.43 12.04 -5.52
N THR A 332 -6.31 12.98 -5.88
CA THR A 332 -7.42 12.76 -6.80
C THR A 332 -7.01 12.69 -8.26
N GLN A 333 -5.74 12.83 -8.58
CA GLN A 333 -5.21 12.73 -9.93
C GLN A 333 -4.06 11.71 -9.99
N ARG A 334 -3.96 10.98 -11.10
CA ARG A 334 -2.76 10.20 -11.40
C ARG A 334 -1.59 11.14 -11.69
N ASN A 335 -0.80 11.45 -10.67
CA ASN A 335 0.31 12.40 -10.70
C ASN A 335 1.46 11.90 -9.82
N SER A 336 2.20 10.92 -10.34
CA SER A 336 3.32 10.29 -9.61
C SER A 336 4.42 11.28 -9.26
N LYS A 337 4.65 12.30 -10.12
CA LYS A 337 5.67 13.34 -9.89
C LYS A 337 5.30 14.23 -8.71
N MET A 338 4.05 14.73 -8.67
CA MET A 338 3.54 15.54 -7.57
C MET A 338 3.59 14.76 -6.26
N ARG A 339 3.10 13.53 -6.26
CA ARG A 339 3.12 12.61 -5.10
C ARG A 339 4.54 12.46 -4.55
N GLN A 340 5.52 12.16 -5.42
CA GLN A 340 6.91 11.96 -4.99
C GLN A 340 7.53 13.25 -4.47
N ASN A 341 7.28 14.38 -5.12
CA ASN A 341 7.78 15.68 -4.68
C ASN A 341 7.21 16.07 -3.31
N LEU A 342 5.94 15.79 -3.04
CA LEU A 342 5.33 16.02 -1.73
C LEU A 342 6.03 15.19 -0.65
N LEU A 343 6.20 13.88 -0.87
CA LEU A 343 6.89 13.02 0.09
C LEU A 343 8.32 13.50 0.34
N ASN A 344 9.10 13.77 -0.72
CA ASN A 344 10.49 14.22 -0.60
C ASN A 344 10.58 15.55 0.18
N THR A 345 9.70 16.51 -0.15
CA THR A 345 9.69 17.82 0.54
C THR A 345 9.36 17.68 2.03
N ILE A 346 8.37 16.81 2.36
CA ILE A 346 8.02 16.54 3.75
C ILE A 346 9.18 15.81 4.46
N TYR A 347 9.76 14.80 3.81
CA TYR A 347 10.89 14.05 4.36
C TYR A 347 12.06 14.98 4.70
N ASP A 348 12.53 15.77 3.74
CA ASP A 348 13.70 16.62 3.89
C ASP A 348 13.50 17.76 4.91
N LYS A 349 12.30 18.36 4.96
CA LYS A 349 12.01 19.51 5.81
C LYS A 349 11.46 19.18 7.19
N VAL A 350 10.94 17.97 7.38
CA VAL A 350 10.16 17.62 8.58
C VAL A 350 10.59 16.29 9.21
N LEU A 351 10.96 15.26 8.46
CA LEU A 351 11.10 13.89 8.95
C LEU A 351 12.56 13.38 9.04
N LYS A 352 13.49 14.01 8.35
CA LYS A 352 14.92 13.67 8.30
C LYS A 352 15.70 14.03 9.60
#